data_95abde6ffbd3ea32e81293973e0431f9
#
_entry.id   95abde6ffbd3ea32e81293973e0431f9
#
_cell.length_a   1.000
_cell.length_b   1.000
_cell.length_c   1.000
_cell.angle_alpha   90.00
_cell.angle_beta   90.00
_cell.angle_gamma   90.00
#
_symmetry.space_group_name_H-M   'P 1'
#
loop_
_entity.id
_entity.type
_entity.pdbx_description
1 polymer ?
#
loop_
_entity_poly.entity_id
_entity_poly.type
_entity_poly.pdbx_seq_one_letter_code
_entity_poly.pdbx_strand_id
1 'polypeptide(L)'
;MRNKPLKKQLTAQFYRRNIPLLCIAVFGALVSGSLNLILSWIMQQLIDAASGVPGALPIGTLAKISGAFVLLCVAAFLLDYVSQPRFIERAMRQYKDFAFQKLTEKSISSFRDESTATYLSALTNDANGIEADYLAQQLSLITKTVAFIGALAMMLWYSPLMTAIALGVTILPLVASLLTGSKLQAAEKRVSDRNKDFTAALHDCLSGFAVVKNFKAEREIFKLFAESNRALESEKFNKRRIKTLVGMIGAVAGIFAQLGVFLIGAYLALSGYGLTPGVVIIFVNLMNFLIQPIAELPGLLASRRAALGLIGKLAAALEKNPTVCGGEELSMLEHDIRLEKVSFSYNGEKEVLHEISAVFEAGKAYAIVGGSGSGKSTMLHLLMAGSTEYTGNILLDGTELRRMAPESLYEMTSVIQQNVFVFNASIKDNVAMFRSFPQQELDDAIRRAHLTGLIAERGESYLCGEGGNGLSGGEKQRVSIARSLLKKSSVLLADEVTAALDAQTAHQVTSDILDLHGITRIIVTHTLEESLLRRYDGIIVLKDGHIEESGSFDKLMSNRGYFHALFTVAQ
;
A
#
# COMPACT_ATOMS: atom_id res chain seq x y z
N MET A 1 -1.94 -18.44 15.13
CA MET A 1 -1.94 -17.96 13.73
C MET A 1 -0.54 -17.73 13.13
N ARG A 2 0.53 -17.82 13.92
CA ARG A 2 1.93 -17.51 13.50
C ARG A 2 2.53 -18.35 12.35
N ASN A 3 2.03 -19.55 12.04
CA ASN A 3 2.63 -20.45 11.03
C ASN A 3 1.91 -20.46 9.66
N LYS A 4 0.99 -19.53 9.38
CA LYS A 4 0.34 -19.47 8.06
C LYS A 4 1.02 -18.42 7.18
N PRO A 5 1.23 -18.65 5.87
CA PRO A 5 1.79 -17.66 4.97
C PRO A 5 0.99 -16.35 5.06
N LEU A 6 1.67 -15.21 4.99
CA LEU A 6 1.08 -13.88 5.25
C LEU A 6 -0.12 -13.57 4.33
N LYS A 7 -0.09 -14.05 3.08
CA LYS A 7 -1.23 -13.98 2.17
C LYS A 7 -2.51 -14.57 2.79
N LYS A 8 -2.41 -15.72 3.49
CA LYS A 8 -3.57 -16.33 4.17
C LYS A 8 -3.98 -15.55 5.43
N GLN A 9 -3.03 -14.91 6.09
CA GLN A 9 -3.34 -14.06 7.25
C GLN A 9 -4.09 -12.80 6.81
N LEU A 10 -3.64 -12.14 5.72
CA LEU A 10 -4.30 -10.98 5.12
C LEU A 10 -5.73 -11.30 4.67
N THR A 11 -5.93 -12.40 3.93
CA THR A 11 -7.28 -12.80 3.52
C THR A 11 -8.18 -13.19 4.69
N ALA A 12 -7.63 -13.74 5.77
CA ALA A 12 -8.40 -14.08 6.96
C ALA A 12 -8.95 -12.84 7.70
N GLN A 13 -8.33 -11.65 7.52
CA GLN A 13 -8.83 -10.42 8.14
C GLN A 13 -10.22 -10.02 7.63
N PHE A 14 -10.56 -10.32 6.38
CA PHE A 14 -11.89 -10.03 5.83
C PHE A 14 -13.02 -10.69 6.64
N TYR A 15 -12.72 -11.86 7.20
CA TYR A 15 -13.71 -12.71 7.87
C TYR A 15 -13.60 -12.69 9.40
N ARG A 16 -12.49 -12.17 9.94
CA ARG A 16 -12.22 -12.16 11.38
C ARG A 16 -13.24 -11.27 12.09
N ARG A 17 -14.01 -11.85 13.05
CA ARG A 17 -15.10 -11.18 13.78
C ARG A 17 -16.16 -10.53 12.86
N ASN A 18 -16.23 -10.92 11.58
CA ASN A 18 -17.13 -10.38 10.57
C ASN A 18 -18.11 -11.44 10.04
N ILE A 19 -18.01 -12.68 10.54
CA ILE A 19 -18.84 -13.81 10.12
C ILE A 19 -20.35 -13.53 10.27
N PRO A 20 -20.88 -12.93 11.37
CA PRO A 20 -22.30 -12.68 11.47
C PRO A 20 -22.84 -11.75 10.37
N LEU A 21 -22.10 -10.67 10.05
CA LEU A 21 -22.47 -9.76 8.96
C LEU A 21 -22.38 -10.46 7.59
N LEU A 22 -21.36 -11.31 7.39
CA LEU A 22 -21.25 -12.13 6.19
C LEU A 22 -22.45 -13.07 6.05
N CYS A 23 -22.86 -13.77 7.11
CA CYS A 23 -24.02 -14.66 7.08
C CYS A 23 -25.31 -13.92 6.71
N ILE A 24 -25.50 -12.71 7.25
CA ILE A 24 -26.65 -11.87 6.90
C ILE A 24 -26.57 -11.42 5.44
N ALA A 25 -25.41 -10.97 4.96
CA ALA A 25 -25.23 -10.57 3.57
C ALA A 25 -25.40 -11.76 2.59
N VAL A 26 -24.91 -12.94 2.94
CA VAL A 26 -25.13 -14.17 2.16
C VAL A 26 -26.61 -14.55 2.13
N PHE A 27 -27.30 -14.47 3.27
CA PHE A 27 -28.74 -14.71 3.31
C PHE A 27 -29.51 -13.70 2.43
N GLY A 28 -29.17 -12.42 2.49
CA GLY A 28 -29.71 -11.40 1.57
C GLY A 28 -29.46 -11.77 0.11
N ALA A 29 -28.24 -12.16 -0.25
CA ALA A 29 -27.88 -12.57 -1.60
C ALA A 29 -28.67 -13.83 -2.08
N LEU A 30 -28.91 -14.79 -1.18
CA LEU A 30 -29.75 -15.97 -1.47
C LEU A 30 -31.19 -15.56 -1.76
N VAL A 31 -31.77 -14.70 -0.92
CA VAL A 31 -33.13 -14.20 -1.12
C VAL A 31 -33.21 -13.39 -2.42
N SER A 32 -32.32 -12.44 -2.63
CA SER A 32 -32.27 -11.59 -3.84
C SER A 32 -32.11 -12.43 -5.11
N GLY A 33 -31.30 -13.51 -5.08
CA GLY A 33 -31.19 -14.45 -6.21
C GLY A 33 -32.49 -15.20 -6.52
N SER A 34 -33.34 -15.43 -5.52
CA SER A 34 -34.62 -16.12 -5.67
C SER A 34 -35.75 -15.21 -6.13
N LEU A 35 -35.67 -13.88 -5.91
CA LEU A 35 -36.77 -12.95 -6.23
C LEU A 35 -37.17 -12.97 -7.70
N ASN A 36 -36.18 -13.02 -8.59
CA ASN A 36 -36.45 -13.05 -10.02
C ASN A 36 -37.11 -14.36 -10.48
N LEU A 37 -36.84 -15.47 -9.79
CA LEU A 37 -37.50 -16.75 -10.06
C LEU A 37 -38.96 -16.71 -9.64
N ILE A 38 -39.24 -16.15 -8.48
CA ILE A 38 -40.60 -15.93 -7.97
C ILE A 38 -41.38 -15.00 -8.91
N LEU A 39 -40.74 -13.91 -9.36
CA LEU A 39 -41.37 -12.98 -10.34
C LEU A 39 -41.72 -13.70 -11.64
N SER A 40 -40.81 -14.54 -12.15
CA SER A 40 -41.04 -15.32 -13.37
C SER A 40 -42.21 -16.29 -13.20
N TRP A 41 -42.34 -16.93 -12.01
CA TRP A 41 -43.44 -17.78 -11.70
C TRP A 41 -44.79 -17.01 -11.61
N ILE A 42 -44.81 -15.84 -10.96
CA ILE A 42 -46.00 -14.98 -10.91
C ILE A 42 -46.46 -14.60 -12.31
N MET A 43 -45.51 -14.20 -13.17
CA MET A 43 -45.82 -13.85 -14.57
C MET A 43 -46.42 -15.04 -15.34
N GLN A 44 -45.86 -16.23 -15.19
CA GLN A 44 -46.41 -17.44 -15.79
C GLN A 44 -47.84 -17.69 -15.35
N GLN A 45 -48.15 -17.61 -14.04
CA GLN A 45 -49.49 -17.82 -13.51
C GLN A 45 -50.50 -16.75 -14.00
N LEU A 46 -50.07 -15.49 -14.12
CA LEU A 46 -50.90 -14.40 -14.64
C LEU A 46 -51.25 -14.63 -16.11
N ILE A 47 -50.30 -15.08 -16.93
CA ILE A 47 -50.52 -15.35 -18.35
C ILE A 47 -51.46 -16.55 -18.52
N ASP A 48 -51.24 -17.61 -17.74
CA ASP A 48 -52.10 -18.80 -17.81
C ASP A 48 -53.52 -18.48 -17.34
N ALA A 49 -53.69 -17.68 -16.29
CA ALA A 49 -54.99 -17.20 -15.86
C ALA A 49 -55.70 -16.33 -16.94
N ALA A 50 -54.95 -15.41 -17.57
CA ALA A 50 -55.48 -14.59 -18.65
C ALA A 50 -55.84 -15.37 -19.94
N SER A 51 -55.13 -16.48 -20.16
CA SER A 51 -55.36 -17.39 -21.30
C SER A 51 -56.46 -18.44 -21.03
N GLY A 52 -57.06 -18.41 -19.85
CA GLY A 52 -58.13 -19.34 -19.46
C GLY A 52 -57.65 -20.80 -19.28
N VAL A 53 -56.39 -21.01 -18.93
CA VAL A 53 -55.83 -22.35 -18.72
C VAL A 53 -56.48 -22.99 -17.51
N PRO A 54 -57.04 -24.22 -17.61
CA PRO A 54 -57.61 -24.93 -16.47
C PRO A 54 -56.58 -25.14 -15.35
N GLY A 55 -56.98 -24.79 -14.12
CA GLY A 55 -56.10 -24.93 -12.94
C GLY A 55 -55.20 -23.71 -12.64
N ALA A 56 -55.26 -22.63 -13.45
CA ALA A 56 -54.57 -21.38 -13.15
C ALA A 56 -55.19 -20.71 -11.88
N LEU A 57 -54.34 -20.04 -11.11
CA LEU A 57 -54.76 -19.34 -9.89
C LEU A 57 -55.67 -18.15 -10.22
N PRO A 58 -56.75 -17.92 -9.40
CA PRO A 58 -57.62 -16.76 -9.59
C PRO A 58 -56.83 -15.44 -9.52
N ILE A 59 -57.21 -14.47 -10.37
CA ILE A 59 -56.55 -13.15 -10.45
C ILE A 59 -56.50 -12.45 -9.07
N GLY A 60 -57.58 -12.56 -8.26
CA GLY A 60 -57.59 -11.97 -6.92
C GLY A 60 -56.55 -12.60 -5.96
N THR A 61 -56.27 -13.89 -6.10
CA THR A 61 -55.20 -14.57 -5.34
C THR A 61 -53.83 -14.14 -5.84
N LEU A 62 -53.64 -14.05 -7.16
CA LEU A 62 -52.40 -13.57 -7.76
C LEU A 62 -52.09 -12.12 -7.38
N ALA A 63 -53.11 -11.26 -7.26
CA ALA A 63 -52.92 -9.88 -6.78
C ALA A 63 -52.40 -9.84 -5.34
N LYS A 64 -52.93 -10.69 -4.44
CA LYS A 64 -52.46 -10.80 -3.06
C LYS A 64 -51.02 -11.32 -2.99
N ILE A 65 -50.67 -12.34 -3.79
CA ILE A 65 -49.32 -12.92 -3.88
C ILE A 65 -48.34 -11.85 -4.43
N SER A 66 -48.74 -11.11 -5.46
CA SER A 66 -47.91 -10.03 -6.01
C SER A 66 -47.67 -8.91 -4.99
N GLY A 67 -48.70 -8.54 -4.20
CA GLY A 67 -48.53 -7.57 -3.10
C GLY A 67 -47.56 -8.06 -2.02
N ALA A 68 -47.68 -9.32 -1.60
CA ALA A 68 -46.75 -9.93 -0.65
C ALA A 68 -45.32 -10.02 -1.22
N PHE A 69 -45.17 -10.33 -2.50
CA PHE A 69 -43.91 -10.38 -3.19
C PHE A 69 -43.23 -9.01 -3.23
N VAL A 70 -43.95 -7.92 -3.48
CA VAL A 70 -43.39 -6.55 -3.44
C VAL A 70 -42.87 -6.23 -2.04
N LEU A 71 -43.60 -6.60 -0.99
CA LEU A 71 -43.13 -6.42 0.39
C LEU A 71 -41.86 -7.24 0.67
N LEU A 72 -41.78 -8.47 0.15
CA LEU A 72 -40.57 -9.31 0.25
C LEU A 72 -39.38 -8.68 -0.48
N CYS A 73 -39.62 -8.11 -1.69
CA CYS A 73 -38.57 -7.39 -2.43
C CYS A 73 -38.02 -6.21 -1.61
N VAL A 74 -38.92 -5.38 -1.04
CA VAL A 74 -38.50 -4.24 -0.22
C VAL A 74 -37.69 -4.72 0.99
N ALA A 75 -38.16 -5.76 1.68
CA ALA A 75 -37.41 -6.31 2.82
C ALA A 75 -36.05 -6.87 2.44
N ALA A 76 -35.95 -7.59 1.31
CA ALA A 76 -34.66 -8.12 0.80
C ALA A 76 -33.71 -7.00 0.41
N PHE A 77 -34.17 -5.99 -0.32
CA PHE A 77 -33.33 -4.84 -0.70
C PHE A 77 -32.87 -4.01 0.50
N LEU A 78 -33.72 -3.83 1.52
CA LEU A 78 -33.31 -3.19 2.77
C LEU A 78 -32.27 -4.03 3.51
N LEU A 79 -32.41 -5.35 3.52
CA LEU A 79 -31.42 -6.24 4.10
C LEU A 79 -30.07 -6.13 3.39
N ASP A 80 -30.06 -6.16 2.07
CA ASP A 80 -28.84 -6.00 1.26
C ASP A 80 -28.23 -4.61 1.45
N TYR A 81 -29.03 -3.56 1.43
CA TYR A 81 -28.60 -2.18 1.66
C TYR A 81 -27.89 -1.99 3.01
N VAL A 82 -28.34 -2.69 4.06
CA VAL A 82 -27.76 -2.57 5.39
C VAL A 82 -26.56 -3.49 5.59
N SER A 83 -26.63 -4.74 5.08
CA SER A 83 -25.65 -5.78 5.44
C SER A 83 -24.39 -5.73 4.57
N GLN A 84 -24.54 -5.60 3.26
CA GLN A 84 -23.41 -5.68 2.31
C GLN A 84 -22.38 -4.55 2.51
N PRO A 85 -22.76 -3.25 2.56
CA PRO A 85 -21.82 -2.17 2.77
C PRO A 85 -21.09 -2.26 4.12
N ARG A 86 -21.81 -2.66 5.19
CA ARG A 86 -21.21 -2.83 6.53
C ARG A 86 -20.23 -3.99 6.58
N PHE A 87 -20.53 -5.09 5.89
CA PHE A 87 -19.61 -6.22 5.78
C PHE A 87 -18.33 -5.79 5.06
N ILE A 88 -18.45 -5.13 3.92
CA ILE A 88 -17.32 -4.70 3.08
C ILE A 88 -16.47 -3.65 3.82
N GLU A 89 -17.10 -2.62 4.40
CA GLU A 89 -16.41 -1.57 5.19
C GLU A 89 -15.55 -2.20 6.29
N ARG A 90 -16.16 -3.06 7.10
CA ARG A 90 -15.45 -3.70 8.21
C ARG A 90 -14.33 -4.64 7.75
N ALA A 91 -14.57 -5.38 6.67
CA ALA A 91 -13.58 -6.26 6.07
C ALA A 91 -12.36 -5.47 5.57
N MET A 92 -12.60 -4.38 4.82
CA MET A 92 -11.52 -3.54 4.27
C MET A 92 -10.77 -2.77 5.35
N ARG A 93 -11.46 -2.26 6.37
CA ARG A 93 -10.81 -1.64 7.51
C ARG A 93 -9.86 -2.61 8.21
N GLN A 94 -10.32 -3.79 8.57
CA GLN A 94 -9.49 -4.81 9.23
C GLN A 94 -8.30 -5.26 8.36
N TYR A 95 -8.49 -5.33 7.05
CA TYR A 95 -7.43 -5.67 6.10
C TYR A 95 -6.35 -4.57 6.07
N LYS A 96 -6.76 -3.30 5.91
CA LYS A 96 -5.84 -2.16 5.84
C LYS A 96 -5.11 -1.96 7.17
N ASP A 97 -5.82 -2.04 8.30
CA ASP A 97 -5.23 -1.92 9.64
C ASP A 97 -4.16 -3.00 9.86
N PHE A 98 -4.46 -4.26 9.54
CA PHE A 98 -3.52 -5.36 9.69
C PHE A 98 -2.32 -5.21 8.74
N ALA A 99 -2.55 -4.81 7.49
CA ALA A 99 -1.48 -4.59 6.52
C ALA A 99 -0.55 -3.45 6.97
N PHE A 100 -1.11 -2.34 7.45
CA PHE A 100 -0.34 -1.22 7.97
C PHE A 100 0.42 -1.60 9.25
N GLN A 101 -0.21 -2.33 10.17
CA GLN A 101 0.47 -2.88 11.35
C GLN A 101 1.70 -3.73 10.95
N LYS A 102 1.54 -4.60 9.95
CA LYS A 102 2.66 -5.40 9.44
C LYS A 102 3.75 -4.57 8.78
N LEU A 103 3.37 -3.45 8.17
CA LEU A 103 4.32 -2.50 7.60
C LEU A 103 5.13 -1.80 8.70
N THR A 104 4.50 -1.42 9.81
CA THR A 104 5.21 -0.76 10.94
C THR A 104 6.13 -1.71 11.73
N GLU A 105 5.96 -3.04 11.58
CA GLU A 105 6.84 -4.06 12.16
C GLU A 105 8.12 -4.28 11.33
N LYS A 106 8.27 -3.65 10.16
CA LYS A 106 9.48 -3.78 9.32
C LYS A 106 10.64 -2.95 9.87
N SER A 107 11.86 -3.45 9.68
CA SER A 107 13.08 -2.67 9.93
C SER A 107 13.26 -1.57 8.88
N ILE A 108 14.07 -0.55 9.18
CA ILE A 108 14.37 0.55 8.25
C ILE A 108 14.99 0.03 6.95
N SER A 109 15.91 -0.93 7.02
CA SER A 109 16.53 -1.56 5.85
C SER A 109 15.49 -2.26 4.98
N SER A 110 14.66 -3.12 5.57
CA SER A 110 13.61 -3.86 4.85
C SER A 110 12.52 -2.97 4.26
N PHE A 111 12.24 -1.82 4.86
CA PHE A 111 11.30 -0.85 4.30
C PHE A 111 11.85 -0.20 3.03
N ARG A 112 13.16 0.07 2.97
CA ARG A 112 13.84 0.68 1.80
C ARG A 112 13.98 -0.25 0.60
N ASP A 113 13.90 -1.57 0.78
CA ASP A 113 13.96 -2.56 -0.31
C ASP A 113 12.82 -2.43 -1.32
N GLU A 114 11.72 -1.81 -0.92
CA GLU A 114 10.58 -1.50 -1.78
C GLU A 114 10.30 0.01 -1.81
N SER A 115 9.80 0.51 -2.93
CA SER A 115 9.46 1.93 -3.02
C SER A 115 8.22 2.25 -2.17
N THR A 116 8.19 3.42 -1.54
CA THR A 116 7.02 3.93 -0.82
C THR A 116 5.75 3.95 -1.70
N ALA A 117 5.92 4.20 -3.01
CA ALA A 117 4.83 4.16 -3.98
C ALA A 117 4.17 2.77 -4.08
N THR A 118 4.94 1.68 -3.91
CA THR A 118 4.41 0.31 -3.89
C THR A 118 3.45 0.10 -2.71
N TYR A 119 3.83 0.54 -1.51
CA TYR A 119 2.98 0.43 -0.32
C TYR A 119 1.76 1.35 -0.40
N LEU A 120 1.94 2.57 -0.91
CA LEU A 120 0.85 3.51 -1.12
C LEU A 120 -0.18 2.92 -2.10
N SER A 121 0.26 2.40 -3.25
CA SER A 121 -0.62 1.74 -4.22
C SER A 121 -1.34 0.54 -3.61
N ALA A 122 -0.64 -0.30 -2.83
CA ALA A 122 -1.23 -1.48 -2.21
C ALA A 122 -2.36 -1.17 -1.22
N LEU A 123 -2.24 -0.07 -0.45
CA LEU A 123 -3.22 0.36 0.55
C LEU A 123 -4.33 1.27 -0.02
N THR A 124 -4.18 1.75 -1.26
CA THR A 124 -5.15 2.61 -1.95
C THR A 124 -5.74 1.93 -3.18
N ASN A 125 -5.08 2.02 -4.33
CA ASN A 125 -5.60 1.53 -5.62
C ASN A 125 -5.79 0.01 -5.64
N ASP A 126 -4.79 -0.75 -5.17
CA ASP A 126 -4.86 -2.21 -5.13
C ASP A 126 -5.94 -2.66 -4.13
N ALA A 127 -6.08 -1.96 -3.00
CA ALA A 127 -7.13 -2.21 -2.01
C ALA A 127 -8.54 -1.98 -2.59
N ASN A 128 -8.74 -0.92 -3.39
CA ASN A 128 -10.01 -0.68 -4.09
C ASN A 128 -10.32 -1.78 -5.11
N GLY A 129 -9.29 -2.27 -5.82
CA GLY A 129 -9.42 -3.44 -6.70
C GLY A 129 -9.82 -4.71 -5.95
N ILE A 130 -9.23 -4.95 -4.78
CA ILE A 130 -9.59 -6.09 -3.92
C ILE A 130 -11.03 -5.97 -3.40
N GLU A 131 -11.47 -4.77 -3.01
CA GLU A 131 -12.84 -4.52 -2.59
C GLU A 131 -13.84 -4.86 -3.69
N ALA A 132 -13.64 -4.30 -4.90
CA ALA A 132 -14.54 -4.48 -6.03
C ALA A 132 -14.54 -5.91 -6.56
N ASP A 133 -13.35 -6.47 -6.84
CA ASP A 133 -13.16 -7.71 -7.59
C ASP A 133 -13.12 -8.97 -6.70
N TYR A 134 -12.94 -8.81 -5.39
CA TYR A 134 -12.96 -9.94 -4.46
C TYR A 134 -14.17 -9.91 -3.53
N LEU A 135 -14.37 -8.84 -2.73
CA LEU A 135 -15.42 -8.82 -1.70
C LEU A 135 -16.81 -8.59 -2.29
N ALA A 136 -17.02 -7.52 -3.04
CA ALA A 136 -18.34 -7.21 -3.62
C ALA A 136 -18.77 -8.28 -4.63
N GLN A 137 -17.83 -8.77 -5.44
CA GLN A 137 -18.09 -9.77 -6.46
C GLN A 137 -18.47 -11.14 -5.89
N GLN A 138 -17.99 -11.51 -4.67
CA GLN A 138 -18.40 -12.77 -4.01
C GLN A 138 -19.89 -12.81 -3.75
N LEU A 139 -20.50 -11.72 -3.26
CA LEU A 139 -21.94 -11.68 -2.98
C LEU A 139 -22.75 -11.72 -4.28
N SER A 140 -22.32 -10.97 -5.30
CA SER A 140 -22.91 -11.05 -6.65
C SER A 140 -22.84 -12.46 -7.25
N LEU A 141 -21.72 -13.16 -7.07
CA LEU A 141 -21.58 -14.55 -7.55
C LEU A 141 -22.57 -15.49 -6.85
N ILE A 142 -22.80 -15.34 -5.55
CA ILE A 142 -23.79 -16.12 -4.81
C ILE A 142 -25.18 -15.89 -5.38
N THR A 143 -25.60 -14.62 -5.54
CA THR A 143 -26.90 -14.24 -6.11
C THR A 143 -27.10 -14.87 -7.50
N LYS A 144 -26.10 -14.76 -8.38
CA LYS A 144 -26.15 -15.33 -9.74
C LYS A 144 -26.17 -16.87 -9.74
N THR A 145 -25.42 -17.49 -8.85
CA THR A 145 -25.40 -18.95 -8.72
C THR A 145 -26.74 -19.49 -8.27
N VAL A 146 -27.38 -18.83 -7.30
CA VAL A 146 -28.72 -19.20 -6.83
C VAL A 146 -29.77 -19.04 -7.94
N ALA A 147 -29.73 -17.89 -8.65
CA ALA A 147 -30.61 -17.64 -9.78
C ALA A 147 -30.43 -18.70 -10.90
N PHE A 148 -29.17 -19.07 -11.22
CA PHE A 148 -28.86 -20.09 -12.21
C PHE A 148 -29.40 -21.47 -11.83
N ILE A 149 -29.08 -21.95 -10.61
CA ILE A 149 -29.53 -23.26 -10.13
C ILE A 149 -31.06 -23.30 -10.03
N GLY A 150 -31.66 -22.23 -9.48
CA GLY A 150 -33.11 -22.13 -9.35
C GLY A 150 -33.82 -22.07 -10.69
N ALA A 151 -33.27 -21.32 -11.67
CA ALA A 151 -33.82 -21.27 -13.03
C ALA A 151 -33.77 -22.65 -13.70
N LEU A 152 -32.62 -23.35 -13.61
CA LEU A 152 -32.46 -24.67 -14.16
C LEU A 152 -33.42 -25.70 -13.53
N ALA A 153 -33.58 -25.65 -12.19
CA ALA A 153 -34.51 -26.52 -11.46
C ALA A 153 -35.96 -26.25 -11.89
N MET A 154 -36.37 -24.99 -12.00
CA MET A 154 -37.72 -24.63 -12.47
C MET A 154 -37.95 -25.08 -13.91
N MET A 155 -37.00 -24.87 -14.82
CA MET A 155 -37.12 -25.31 -16.21
C MET A 155 -37.27 -26.81 -16.31
N LEU A 156 -36.49 -27.59 -15.55
CA LEU A 156 -36.61 -29.05 -15.49
C LEU A 156 -37.96 -29.53 -14.95
N TRP A 157 -38.49 -28.81 -13.96
CA TRP A 157 -39.81 -29.11 -13.37
C TRP A 157 -40.94 -28.92 -14.37
N TYR A 158 -40.90 -27.83 -15.17
CA TYR A 158 -41.96 -27.52 -16.13
C TYR A 158 -41.88 -28.41 -17.37
N SER A 159 -40.71 -28.59 -17.99
CA SER A 159 -40.52 -29.41 -19.16
C SER A 159 -39.06 -29.82 -19.39
N PRO A 160 -38.68 -31.07 -19.15
CA PRO A 160 -37.32 -31.53 -19.44
C PRO A 160 -36.95 -31.38 -20.92
N LEU A 161 -37.90 -31.57 -21.84
CA LEU A 161 -37.69 -31.43 -23.29
C LEU A 161 -37.32 -29.96 -23.63
N MET A 162 -38.12 -29.01 -23.19
CA MET A 162 -37.85 -27.60 -23.41
C MET A 162 -36.53 -27.16 -22.74
N THR A 163 -36.20 -27.73 -21.59
CA THR A 163 -34.93 -27.45 -20.91
C THR A 163 -33.74 -27.94 -21.75
N ALA A 164 -33.83 -29.14 -22.32
CA ALA A 164 -32.77 -29.65 -23.21
C ALA A 164 -32.60 -28.77 -24.45
N ILE A 165 -33.70 -28.30 -25.05
CA ILE A 165 -33.67 -27.37 -26.19
C ILE A 165 -33.04 -26.04 -25.78
N ALA A 166 -33.49 -25.45 -24.66
CA ALA A 166 -32.95 -24.21 -24.14
C ALA A 166 -31.43 -24.28 -23.86
N LEU A 167 -30.97 -25.37 -23.23
CA LEU A 167 -29.54 -25.60 -23.01
C LEU A 167 -28.77 -25.77 -24.31
N GLY A 168 -29.33 -26.50 -25.29
CA GLY A 168 -28.72 -26.66 -26.62
C GLY A 168 -28.53 -25.28 -27.32
N VAL A 169 -29.53 -24.42 -27.27
CA VAL A 169 -29.46 -23.10 -27.90
C VAL A 169 -28.53 -22.14 -27.13
N THR A 170 -28.37 -22.30 -25.80
CA THR A 170 -27.42 -21.47 -25.02
C THR A 170 -25.95 -21.78 -25.33
N ILE A 171 -25.65 -22.87 -26.05
CA ILE A 171 -24.29 -23.14 -26.55
C ILE A 171 -23.83 -22.00 -27.49
N LEU A 172 -24.74 -21.38 -28.26
CA LEU A 172 -24.40 -20.35 -29.23
C LEU A 172 -23.77 -19.09 -28.57
N PRO A 173 -24.37 -18.46 -27.55
CA PRO A 173 -23.73 -17.37 -26.80
C PRO A 173 -22.43 -17.80 -26.10
N LEU A 174 -22.36 -19.02 -25.60
CA LEU A 174 -21.16 -19.54 -24.94
C LEU A 174 -19.98 -19.61 -25.92
N VAL A 175 -20.18 -20.21 -27.09
CA VAL A 175 -19.14 -20.28 -28.14
C VAL A 175 -18.72 -18.86 -28.57
N ALA A 176 -19.67 -17.96 -28.77
CA ALA A 176 -19.38 -16.56 -29.09
C ALA A 176 -18.49 -15.90 -28.02
N SER A 177 -18.77 -16.12 -26.74
CA SER A 177 -17.99 -15.61 -25.62
C SER A 177 -16.57 -16.19 -25.57
N LEU A 178 -16.41 -17.50 -25.79
CA LEU A 178 -15.11 -18.16 -25.77
C LEU A 178 -14.21 -17.71 -26.93
N LEU A 179 -14.76 -17.55 -28.12
CA LEU A 179 -14.03 -17.11 -29.33
C LEU A 179 -13.54 -15.65 -29.22
N THR A 180 -14.24 -14.83 -28.45
CA THR A 180 -13.95 -13.38 -28.35
C THR A 180 -13.17 -13.01 -27.08
N GLY A 181 -13.21 -13.84 -26.05
CA GLY A 181 -12.61 -13.58 -24.73
C GLY A 181 -11.09 -13.37 -24.78
N SER A 182 -10.37 -14.15 -25.56
CA SER A 182 -8.91 -14.04 -25.72
C SER A 182 -8.47 -12.72 -26.30
N LYS A 183 -9.23 -12.17 -27.27
CA LYS A 183 -8.96 -10.85 -27.88
C LYS A 183 -9.15 -9.72 -26.88
N LEU A 184 -10.16 -9.80 -26.02
CA LEU A 184 -10.41 -8.82 -24.98
C LEU A 184 -9.30 -8.82 -23.92
N GLN A 185 -8.86 -10.02 -23.50
CA GLN A 185 -7.77 -10.16 -22.54
C GLN A 185 -6.44 -9.60 -23.09
N ALA A 186 -6.12 -9.85 -24.36
CA ALA A 186 -4.94 -9.27 -25.01
C ALA A 186 -5.01 -7.73 -25.10
N ALA A 187 -6.18 -7.17 -25.39
CA ALA A 187 -6.38 -5.72 -25.40
C ALA A 187 -6.25 -5.11 -23.99
N GLU A 188 -6.72 -5.81 -22.96
CA GLU A 188 -6.58 -5.40 -21.57
C GLU A 188 -5.13 -5.32 -21.14
N LYS A 189 -4.32 -6.32 -21.50
CA LYS A 189 -2.88 -6.32 -21.24
C LYS A 189 -2.18 -5.14 -21.90
N ARG A 190 -2.46 -4.86 -23.21
CA ARG A 190 -1.87 -3.70 -23.91
C ARG A 190 -2.20 -2.37 -23.24
N VAL A 191 -3.46 -2.18 -22.80
CA VAL A 191 -3.85 -0.97 -22.05
C VAL A 191 -3.09 -0.87 -20.74
N SER A 192 -2.90 -1.98 -20.01
CA SER A 192 -2.12 -2.00 -18.77
C SER A 192 -0.67 -1.60 -18.99
N ASP A 193 -0.03 -2.15 -20.03
CA ASP A 193 1.37 -1.84 -20.37
C ASP A 193 1.52 -0.34 -20.75
N ARG A 194 0.62 0.19 -21.60
CA ARG A 194 0.63 1.62 -21.97
C ARG A 194 0.29 2.56 -20.81
N ASN A 195 -0.56 2.13 -19.90
CA ASN A 195 -0.86 2.93 -18.70
C ASN A 195 0.37 3.05 -17.79
N LYS A 196 1.20 2.00 -17.69
CA LYS A 196 2.48 2.04 -16.98
C LYS A 196 3.43 3.06 -17.60
N ASP A 197 3.59 3.02 -18.95
CA ASP A 197 4.46 3.95 -19.69
C ASP A 197 3.97 5.40 -19.51
N PHE A 198 2.67 5.62 -19.62
CA PHE A 198 2.04 6.95 -19.43
C PHE A 198 2.26 7.49 -18.01
N THR A 199 2.06 6.63 -16.99
CA THR A 199 2.25 7.03 -15.58
C THR A 199 3.69 7.41 -15.31
N ALA A 200 4.67 6.68 -15.87
CA ALA A 200 6.08 7.02 -15.76
C ALA A 200 6.39 8.37 -16.42
N ALA A 201 5.94 8.58 -17.66
CA ALA A 201 6.13 9.84 -18.37
C ALA A 201 5.47 11.03 -17.64
N LEU A 202 4.27 10.85 -17.10
CA LEU A 202 3.57 11.87 -16.32
C LEU A 202 4.34 12.21 -15.04
N HIS A 203 4.83 11.21 -14.33
CA HIS A 203 5.64 11.40 -13.13
C HIS A 203 6.90 12.24 -13.43
N ASP A 204 7.62 11.91 -14.52
CA ASP A 204 8.82 12.64 -14.92
C ASP A 204 8.52 14.10 -15.28
N CYS A 205 7.43 14.33 -16.07
CA CYS A 205 6.99 15.68 -16.41
C CYS A 205 6.64 16.53 -15.16
N LEU A 206 5.95 15.93 -14.17
CA LEU A 206 5.55 16.64 -12.95
C LEU A 206 6.72 16.85 -11.99
N SER A 207 7.58 15.85 -11.81
CA SER A 207 8.76 15.96 -10.94
C SER A 207 9.78 16.96 -11.49
N GLY A 208 9.90 17.04 -12.82
CA GLY A 208 10.78 17.98 -13.51
C GLY A 208 10.17 19.37 -13.74
N PHE A 209 8.98 19.70 -13.21
CA PHE A 209 8.23 20.91 -13.57
C PHE A 209 9.03 22.21 -13.41
N ALA A 210 9.78 22.35 -12.32
CA ALA A 210 10.62 23.53 -12.09
C ALA A 210 11.74 23.65 -13.14
N VAL A 211 12.35 22.54 -13.53
CA VAL A 211 13.37 22.49 -14.58
C VAL A 211 12.76 22.89 -15.93
N VAL A 212 11.59 22.33 -16.27
CA VAL A 212 10.86 22.67 -17.49
C VAL A 212 10.61 24.18 -17.58
N LYS A 213 10.18 24.82 -16.49
CA LYS A 213 9.93 26.26 -16.43
C LYS A 213 11.21 27.08 -16.56
N ASN A 214 12.26 26.71 -15.86
CA ASN A 214 13.53 27.42 -15.88
C ASN A 214 14.19 27.40 -17.27
N PHE A 215 14.04 26.31 -18.00
CA PHE A 215 14.61 26.15 -19.34
C PHE A 215 13.64 26.47 -20.49
N LYS A 216 12.39 26.93 -20.17
CA LYS A 216 11.33 27.23 -21.16
C LYS A 216 11.04 26.08 -22.14
N ALA A 217 11.09 24.83 -21.62
CA ALA A 217 10.93 23.61 -22.39
C ALA A 217 9.48 23.07 -22.41
N GLU A 218 8.47 23.94 -22.16
CA GLU A 218 7.07 23.52 -22.03
C GLU A 218 6.52 22.83 -23.28
N ARG A 219 6.95 23.30 -24.48
CA ARG A 219 6.48 22.71 -25.75
C ARG A 219 7.00 21.30 -25.97
N GLU A 220 8.25 21.06 -25.63
CA GLU A 220 8.93 19.78 -25.77
C GLU A 220 8.33 18.75 -24.81
N ILE A 221 8.16 19.13 -23.57
CA ILE A 221 7.53 18.28 -22.55
C ILE A 221 6.06 18.01 -22.87
N PHE A 222 5.32 19.02 -23.37
CA PHE A 222 3.95 18.79 -23.82
C PHE A 222 3.88 17.81 -24.99
N LYS A 223 4.84 17.79 -25.92
CA LYS A 223 4.89 16.80 -27.01
C LYS A 223 5.08 15.39 -26.46
N LEU A 224 6.04 15.20 -25.54
CA LEU A 224 6.27 13.90 -24.89
C LEU A 224 5.01 13.39 -24.17
N PHE A 225 4.38 14.26 -23.39
CA PHE A 225 3.11 13.94 -22.73
C PHE A 225 2.02 13.57 -23.75
N ALA A 226 1.84 14.40 -24.80
CA ALA A 226 0.80 14.21 -25.81
C ALA A 226 1.00 12.91 -26.60
N GLU A 227 2.22 12.51 -26.91
CA GLU A 227 2.55 11.25 -27.58
C GLU A 227 2.19 10.05 -26.69
N SER A 228 2.61 10.06 -25.42
CA SER A 228 2.30 9.01 -24.47
C SER A 228 0.79 8.91 -24.19
N ASN A 229 0.11 10.05 -24.04
CA ASN A 229 -1.33 10.11 -23.85
C ASN A 229 -2.09 9.56 -25.06
N ARG A 230 -1.67 9.95 -26.29
CA ARG A 230 -2.28 9.44 -27.55
C ARG A 230 -2.12 7.93 -27.67
N ALA A 231 -0.94 7.40 -27.32
CA ALA A 231 -0.67 5.96 -27.35
C ALA A 231 -1.59 5.20 -26.38
N LEU A 232 -1.75 5.69 -25.16
CA LEU A 232 -2.65 5.11 -24.15
C LEU A 232 -4.11 5.16 -24.59
N GLU A 233 -4.60 6.34 -25.03
CA GLU A 233 -6.02 6.51 -25.42
C GLU A 233 -6.36 5.71 -26.69
N SER A 234 -5.41 5.54 -27.62
CA SER A 234 -5.56 4.65 -28.77
C SER A 234 -5.79 3.19 -28.35
N GLU A 235 -5.00 2.68 -27.40
CA GLU A 235 -5.21 1.32 -26.90
C GLU A 235 -6.50 1.19 -26.07
N LYS A 236 -6.88 2.20 -25.30
CA LYS A 236 -8.18 2.24 -24.62
C LYS A 236 -9.34 2.24 -25.63
N PHE A 237 -9.23 2.99 -26.72
CA PHE A 237 -10.22 2.97 -27.80
C PHE A 237 -10.33 1.56 -28.41
N ASN A 238 -9.21 0.93 -28.75
CA ASN A 238 -9.18 -0.43 -29.28
C ASN A 238 -9.84 -1.44 -28.31
N LYS A 239 -9.51 -1.36 -27.01
CA LYS A 239 -10.15 -2.18 -25.97
C LYS A 239 -11.67 -1.95 -25.93
N ARG A 240 -12.12 -0.68 -25.93
CA ARG A 240 -13.56 -0.34 -25.92
C ARG A 240 -14.25 -0.89 -27.15
N ARG A 241 -13.67 -0.72 -28.34
CA ARG A 241 -14.21 -1.25 -29.61
C ARG A 241 -14.34 -2.78 -29.56
N ILE A 242 -13.31 -3.49 -29.10
CA ILE A 242 -13.36 -4.95 -28.95
C ILE A 242 -14.45 -5.33 -27.94
N LYS A 243 -14.50 -4.68 -26.77
CA LYS A 243 -15.51 -4.93 -25.74
C LYS A 243 -16.93 -4.73 -26.26
N THR A 244 -17.17 -3.65 -27.01
CA THR A 244 -18.47 -3.37 -27.61
C THR A 244 -18.84 -4.42 -28.66
N LEU A 245 -17.89 -4.81 -29.52
CA LEU A 245 -18.13 -5.86 -30.53
C LEU A 245 -18.47 -7.21 -29.88
N VAL A 246 -17.72 -7.59 -28.85
CA VAL A 246 -17.98 -8.82 -28.06
C VAL A 246 -19.38 -8.78 -27.43
N GLY A 247 -19.76 -7.62 -26.86
CA GLY A 247 -21.08 -7.42 -26.27
C GLY A 247 -22.19 -7.51 -27.32
N MET A 248 -22.00 -6.91 -28.49
CA MET A 248 -22.96 -7.01 -29.61
C MET A 248 -23.15 -8.44 -30.11
N ILE A 249 -22.05 -9.18 -30.33
CA ILE A 249 -22.13 -10.58 -30.77
C ILE A 249 -22.87 -11.43 -29.70
N GLY A 250 -22.55 -11.22 -28.41
CA GLY A 250 -23.22 -11.89 -27.31
C GLY A 250 -24.73 -11.57 -27.22
N ALA A 251 -25.09 -10.29 -27.39
CA ALA A 251 -26.50 -9.85 -27.37
C ALA A 251 -27.29 -10.44 -28.55
N VAL A 252 -26.73 -10.38 -29.74
CA VAL A 252 -27.37 -10.97 -30.94
C VAL A 252 -27.56 -12.48 -30.78
N ALA A 253 -26.52 -13.20 -30.33
CA ALA A 253 -26.60 -14.62 -30.05
C ALA A 253 -27.65 -14.94 -28.97
N GLY A 254 -27.76 -14.10 -27.94
CA GLY A 254 -28.77 -14.20 -26.89
C GLY A 254 -30.20 -14.03 -27.41
N ILE A 255 -30.42 -13.01 -28.26
CA ILE A 255 -31.72 -12.76 -28.92
C ILE A 255 -32.10 -13.97 -29.78
N PHE A 256 -31.19 -14.48 -30.62
CA PHE A 256 -31.46 -15.68 -31.42
C PHE A 256 -31.82 -16.88 -30.54
N ALA A 257 -31.11 -17.07 -29.44
CA ALA A 257 -31.40 -18.14 -28.49
C ALA A 257 -32.81 -17.99 -27.87
N GLN A 258 -33.18 -16.79 -27.43
CA GLN A 258 -34.50 -16.52 -26.85
C GLN A 258 -35.63 -16.70 -27.88
N LEU A 259 -35.46 -16.17 -29.08
CA LEU A 259 -36.43 -16.34 -30.17
C LEU A 259 -36.58 -17.80 -30.58
N GLY A 260 -35.48 -18.56 -30.62
CA GLY A 260 -35.49 -19.99 -30.92
C GLY A 260 -36.31 -20.76 -29.90
N VAL A 261 -36.05 -20.53 -28.58
CA VAL A 261 -36.82 -21.20 -27.51
C VAL A 261 -38.29 -20.75 -27.53
N PHE A 262 -38.58 -19.46 -27.82
CA PHE A 262 -39.95 -18.95 -27.90
C PHE A 262 -40.70 -19.63 -29.04
N LEU A 263 -40.15 -19.69 -30.28
CA LEU A 263 -40.79 -20.28 -31.45
C LEU A 263 -40.99 -21.78 -31.28
N ILE A 264 -39.98 -22.50 -30.80
CA ILE A 264 -40.11 -23.97 -30.56
C ILE A 264 -41.12 -24.20 -29.45
N GLY A 265 -41.09 -23.42 -28.35
CA GLY A 265 -42.04 -23.53 -27.26
C GLY A 265 -43.48 -23.26 -27.71
N ALA A 266 -43.69 -22.22 -28.51
CA ALA A 266 -45.00 -21.93 -29.10
C ALA A 266 -45.50 -23.09 -30.04
N TYR A 267 -44.61 -23.61 -30.85
CA TYR A 267 -44.94 -24.75 -31.69
C TYR A 267 -45.34 -25.99 -30.86
N LEU A 268 -44.60 -26.34 -29.81
CA LEU A 268 -44.93 -27.44 -28.94
C LEU A 268 -46.23 -27.20 -28.15
N ALA A 269 -46.49 -25.97 -27.70
CA ALA A 269 -47.73 -25.58 -27.05
C ALA A 269 -48.96 -25.79 -28.00
N LEU A 270 -48.85 -25.35 -29.25
CA LEU A 270 -49.90 -25.50 -30.28
C LEU A 270 -50.07 -26.96 -30.72
N SER A 271 -49.01 -27.76 -30.69
CA SER A 271 -49.02 -29.17 -31.08
C SER A 271 -49.50 -30.15 -29.99
N GLY A 272 -50.00 -29.66 -28.84
CA GLY A 272 -50.62 -30.46 -27.82
C GLY A 272 -49.66 -31.20 -26.87
N TYR A 273 -48.39 -30.78 -26.77
CA TYR A 273 -47.40 -31.35 -25.84
C TYR A 273 -47.59 -30.91 -24.36
N GLY A 274 -48.78 -30.39 -24.01
CA GLY A 274 -49.12 -30.04 -22.62
C GLY A 274 -48.45 -28.79 -22.09
N LEU A 275 -47.82 -27.96 -22.96
CA LEU A 275 -47.23 -26.69 -22.58
C LEU A 275 -48.28 -25.58 -22.61
N THR A 276 -48.35 -24.77 -21.54
CA THR A 276 -49.22 -23.58 -21.49
C THR A 276 -48.47 -22.34 -22.06
N PRO A 277 -49.23 -21.32 -22.52
CA PRO A 277 -48.63 -20.06 -22.96
C PRO A 277 -47.71 -19.41 -21.90
N GLY A 278 -48.10 -19.51 -20.62
CA GLY A 278 -47.31 -19.01 -19.48
C GLY A 278 -46.01 -19.77 -19.34
N VAL A 279 -46.01 -21.09 -19.55
CA VAL A 279 -44.77 -21.90 -19.52
C VAL A 279 -43.80 -21.49 -20.63
N VAL A 280 -44.25 -21.18 -21.83
CA VAL A 280 -43.36 -20.67 -22.90
C VAL A 280 -42.69 -19.35 -22.49
N ILE A 281 -43.45 -18.44 -21.92
CA ILE A 281 -42.93 -17.15 -21.48
C ILE A 281 -41.94 -17.28 -20.31
N ILE A 282 -42.24 -18.16 -19.31
CA ILE A 282 -41.30 -18.36 -18.20
C ILE A 282 -39.97 -18.92 -18.69
N PHE A 283 -39.95 -19.81 -19.69
CA PHE A 283 -38.71 -20.33 -20.26
C PHE A 283 -37.85 -19.22 -20.87
N VAL A 284 -38.45 -18.28 -21.61
CA VAL A 284 -37.73 -17.12 -22.17
C VAL A 284 -37.14 -16.25 -21.07
N ASN A 285 -37.89 -15.99 -20.00
CA ASN A 285 -37.37 -15.22 -18.85
C ASN A 285 -36.25 -15.97 -18.09
N LEU A 286 -36.43 -17.26 -17.83
CA LEU A 286 -35.45 -18.08 -17.11
C LEU A 286 -34.13 -18.24 -17.87
N MET A 287 -34.17 -18.20 -19.22
CA MET A 287 -32.95 -18.23 -20.04
C MET A 287 -31.99 -17.09 -19.73
N ASN A 288 -32.46 -15.93 -19.31
CA ASN A 288 -31.56 -14.82 -18.94
C ASN A 288 -30.68 -15.21 -17.75
N PHE A 289 -31.22 -15.99 -16.80
CA PHE A 289 -30.47 -16.49 -15.63
C PHE A 289 -29.55 -17.68 -15.97
N LEU A 290 -29.64 -18.26 -17.17
CA LEU A 290 -28.67 -19.23 -17.69
C LEU A 290 -27.59 -18.55 -18.52
N ILE A 291 -27.97 -17.68 -19.46
CA ILE A 291 -27.05 -17.06 -20.43
C ILE A 291 -26.10 -16.08 -19.74
N GLN A 292 -26.63 -15.20 -18.88
CA GLN A 292 -25.84 -14.12 -18.28
C GLN A 292 -24.72 -14.64 -17.37
N PRO A 293 -24.94 -15.55 -16.40
CA PRO A 293 -23.84 -16.09 -15.59
C PRO A 293 -22.79 -16.83 -16.42
N ILE A 294 -23.20 -17.58 -17.45
CA ILE A 294 -22.26 -18.30 -18.33
C ILE A 294 -21.34 -17.32 -19.04
N ALA A 295 -21.87 -16.21 -19.56
CA ALA A 295 -21.09 -15.19 -20.25
C ALA A 295 -20.14 -14.42 -19.31
N GLU A 296 -20.54 -14.17 -18.08
CA GLU A 296 -19.79 -13.37 -17.10
C GLU A 296 -18.78 -14.19 -16.26
N LEU A 297 -19.03 -15.48 -16.03
CA LEU A 297 -18.24 -16.34 -15.14
C LEU A 297 -16.72 -16.33 -15.44
N PRO A 298 -16.24 -16.40 -16.70
CA PRO A 298 -14.82 -16.33 -17.00
C PRO A 298 -14.19 -15.00 -16.52
N GLY A 299 -14.91 -13.87 -16.75
CA GLY A 299 -14.49 -12.55 -16.30
C GLY A 299 -14.42 -12.44 -14.76
N LEU A 300 -15.46 -12.93 -14.07
CA LEU A 300 -15.54 -12.94 -12.62
C LEU A 300 -14.40 -13.76 -11.98
N LEU A 301 -14.10 -14.93 -12.53
CA LEU A 301 -12.98 -15.76 -12.07
C LEU A 301 -11.61 -15.11 -12.33
N ALA A 302 -11.46 -14.43 -13.47
CA ALA A 302 -10.23 -13.70 -13.81
C ALA A 302 -10.02 -12.52 -12.84
N SER A 303 -11.03 -11.68 -12.62
CA SER A 303 -10.99 -10.57 -11.67
C SER A 303 -10.66 -11.03 -10.25
N ARG A 304 -11.30 -12.11 -9.80
CA ARG A 304 -11.00 -12.71 -8.49
C ARG A 304 -9.55 -13.18 -8.36
N ARG A 305 -9.01 -13.81 -9.42
CA ARG A 305 -7.60 -14.23 -9.45
C ARG A 305 -6.66 -13.03 -9.43
N ALA A 306 -6.99 -11.97 -10.16
CA ALA A 306 -6.24 -10.72 -10.16
C ALA A 306 -6.21 -10.08 -8.76
N ALA A 307 -7.35 -9.96 -8.09
CA ALA A 307 -7.43 -9.44 -6.72
C ALA A 307 -6.61 -10.28 -5.72
N LEU A 308 -6.68 -11.61 -5.81
CA LEU A 308 -5.83 -12.50 -5.00
C LEU A 308 -4.33 -12.36 -5.35
N GLY A 309 -4.01 -11.96 -6.58
CA GLY A 309 -2.67 -11.59 -7.02
C GLY A 309 -2.17 -10.32 -6.32
N LEU A 310 -3.03 -9.29 -6.23
CA LEU A 310 -2.71 -8.03 -5.52
C LEU A 310 -2.42 -8.28 -4.02
N ILE A 311 -3.25 -9.12 -3.37
CA ILE A 311 -2.98 -9.54 -1.98
C ILE A 311 -1.64 -10.29 -1.88
N GLY A 312 -1.34 -11.15 -2.86
CA GLY A 312 -0.07 -11.86 -2.92
C GLY A 312 1.14 -10.94 -3.11
N LYS A 313 1.01 -9.89 -3.94
CA LYS A 313 2.04 -8.87 -4.15
C LYS A 313 2.34 -8.11 -2.86
N LEU A 314 1.30 -7.65 -2.13
CA LEU A 314 1.48 -7.01 -0.84
C LEU A 314 2.09 -7.95 0.19
N ALA A 315 1.62 -9.20 0.26
CA ALA A 315 2.19 -10.21 1.16
C ALA A 315 3.68 -10.42 0.90
N ALA A 316 4.09 -10.57 -0.37
CA ALA A 316 5.49 -10.73 -0.74
C ALA A 316 6.34 -9.49 -0.38
N ALA A 317 5.82 -8.28 -0.61
CA ALA A 317 6.48 -7.03 -0.21
C ALA A 317 6.64 -6.90 1.31
N LEU A 318 5.67 -7.40 2.08
CA LEU A 318 5.73 -7.42 3.54
C LEU A 318 6.61 -8.57 4.09
N GLU A 319 6.64 -9.73 3.41
CA GLU A 319 7.46 -10.90 3.78
C GLU A 319 8.92 -10.77 3.36
N LYS A 320 9.23 -9.92 2.39
CA LYS A 320 10.59 -9.60 1.97
C LYS A 320 11.27 -8.82 3.09
N ASN A 321 11.68 -9.57 4.07
CA ASN A 321 12.35 -9.10 5.25
C ASN A 321 13.63 -9.90 5.39
N PRO A 322 14.78 -9.33 5.15
CA PRO A 322 15.93 -9.81 5.85
C PRO A 322 15.63 -9.46 7.30
N THR A 323 15.09 -10.39 8.01
CA THR A 323 15.04 -10.30 9.45
C THR A 323 16.47 -10.02 9.86
N VAL A 324 16.73 -8.89 10.46
CA VAL A 324 17.83 -8.80 11.43
C VAL A 324 17.39 -9.79 12.49
N CYS A 325 17.69 -11.04 12.24
CA CYS A 325 17.28 -12.13 13.11
C CYS A 325 18.34 -12.29 14.17
N GLY A 326 18.41 -11.35 15.08
CA GLY A 326 19.04 -11.59 16.34
C GLY A 326 17.98 -11.41 17.40
N GLY A 327 17.86 -12.36 18.29
CA GLY A 327 17.10 -12.20 19.50
C GLY A 327 17.92 -11.60 20.64
N GLU A 328 19.08 -11.02 20.34
CA GLU A 328 19.95 -10.40 21.36
C GLU A 328 19.44 -8.99 21.63
N GLU A 329 18.99 -8.77 22.87
CA GLU A 329 18.49 -7.49 23.36
C GLU A 329 19.59 -6.79 24.16
N LEU A 330 19.92 -5.56 23.76
CA LEU A 330 20.77 -4.65 24.51
C LEU A 330 19.92 -3.45 24.95
N SER A 331 19.85 -3.16 26.22
CA SER A 331 19.03 -2.05 26.74
C SER A 331 19.75 -0.71 26.66
N MET A 332 21.07 -0.70 26.78
CA MET A 332 21.94 0.48 26.72
C MET A 332 23.36 0.10 26.31
N LEU A 333 24.12 1.05 25.80
CA LEU A 333 25.54 0.89 25.51
C LEU A 333 26.35 1.14 26.80
N GLU A 334 27.12 0.14 27.26
CA GLU A 334 27.93 0.21 28.50
C GLU A 334 29.42 0.38 28.23
N HIS A 335 29.96 -0.21 27.16
CA HIS A 335 31.39 -0.24 26.88
C HIS A 335 31.80 0.48 25.61
N ASP A 336 31.50 -0.06 24.43
CA ASP A 336 31.94 0.51 23.16
C ASP A 336 31.09 0.09 21.96
N ILE A 337 31.22 0.86 20.88
CA ILE A 337 30.85 0.47 19.52
C ILE A 337 32.14 0.25 18.75
N ARG A 338 32.33 -0.94 18.18
CA ARG A 338 33.56 -1.34 17.50
C ARG A 338 33.27 -1.74 16.05
N LEU A 339 33.99 -1.12 15.12
CA LEU A 339 34.05 -1.55 13.74
C LEU A 339 35.35 -2.31 13.50
N GLU A 340 35.27 -3.49 12.90
CA GLU A 340 36.41 -4.35 12.63
C GLU A 340 36.44 -4.69 11.14
N LYS A 341 37.36 -4.04 10.38
CA LYS A 341 37.58 -4.21 8.94
C LYS A 341 36.28 -4.16 8.14
N VAL A 342 35.46 -3.14 8.39
CA VAL A 342 34.16 -3.00 7.73
C VAL A 342 34.35 -2.43 6.34
N SER A 343 33.91 -3.19 5.30
CA SER A 343 33.78 -2.68 3.93
C SER A 343 32.33 -2.73 3.47
N PHE A 344 31.95 -1.76 2.65
CA PHE A 344 30.56 -1.62 2.20
C PHE A 344 30.44 -1.04 0.79
N SER A 345 29.48 -1.60 0.03
CA SER A 345 29.03 -1.11 -1.28
C SER A 345 27.51 -1.07 -1.35
N TYR A 346 26.94 -0.02 -1.96
CA TYR A 346 25.47 0.07 -2.13
C TYR A 346 24.92 -0.90 -3.18
N ASN A 347 25.66 -1.16 -4.26
CA ASN A 347 25.20 -1.96 -5.40
C ASN A 347 26.11 -3.14 -5.72
N GLY A 348 27.08 -3.46 -4.88
CA GLY A 348 28.07 -4.51 -5.15
C GLY A 348 29.14 -4.18 -6.20
N GLU A 349 29.05 -3.00 -6.87
CA GLU A 349 29.98 -2.63 -7.95
C GLU A 349 31.17 -1.80 -7.46
N LYS A 350 30.92 -0.83 -6.56
CA LYS A 350 31.96 0.08 -6.05
C LYS A 350 31.87 0.14 -4.53
N GLU A 351 32.94 -0.23 -3.85
CA GLU A 351 33.06 -0.03 -2.42
C GLU A 351 33.12 1.47 -2.08
N VAL A 352 32.40 1.83 -1.03
CA VAL A 352 32.34 3.20 -0.48
C VAL A 352 33.10 3.29 0.84
N LEU A 353 33.18 2.19 1.58
CA LEU A 353 34.02 2.06 2.77
C LEU A 353 34.93 0.86 2.60
N HIS A 354 36.21 1.03 2.96
CA HIS A 354 37.27 0.05 2.76
C HIS A 354 37.93 -0.28 4.10
N GLU A 355 37.72 -1.48 4.63
CA GLU A 355 38.36 -2.04 5.83
C GLU A 355 38.38 -1.07 7.03
N ILE A 356 37.28 -0.35 7.27
CA ILE A 356 37.15 0.61 8.36
C ILE A 356 37.27 -0.11 9.72
N SER A 357 38.21 0.35 10.55
CA SER A 357 38.37 -0.11 11.92
C SER A 357 38.38 1.09 12.87
N ALA A 358 37.42 1.16 13.78
CA ALA A 358 37.25 2.27 14.72
C ALA A 358 36.62 1.79 16.02
N VAL A 359 36.87 2.50 17.13
CA VAL A 359 36.26 2.24 18.44
C VAL A 359 35.67 3.54 18.96
N PHE A 360 34.41 3.47 19.40
CA PHE A 360 33.70 4.56 20.05
C PHE A 360 33.32 4.11 21.47
N GLU A 361 34.06 4.59 22.45
CA GLU A 361 33.82 4.28 23.87
C GLU A 361 32.52 4.91 24.38
N ALA A 362 31.79 4.21 25.23
CA ALA A 362 30.54 4.67 25.80
C ALA A 362 30.70 6.00 26.55
N GLY A 363 29.73 6.89 26.42
CA GLY A 363 29.68 8.21 27.04
C GLY A 363 30.60 9.26 26.46
N LYS A 364 31.43 8.94 25.44
CA LYS A 364 32.36 9.86 24.80
C LYS A 364 31.75 10.50 23.53
N ALA A 365 32.36 11.60 23.08
CA ALA A 365 31.99 12.35 21.90
C ALA A 365 33.05 12.20 20.80
N TYR A 366 32.59 11.84 19.61
CA TYR A 366 33.46 11.65 18.44
C TYR A 366 32.97 12.50 17.27
N ALA A 367 33.90 13.17 16.60
CA ALA A 367 33.66 13.85 15.33
C ALA A 367 34.14 12.98 14.17
N ILE A 368 33.33 12.87 13.12
CA ILE A 368 33.73 12.26 11.84
C ILE A 368 33.84 13.40 10.84
N VAL A 369 35.04 13.64 10.31
CA VAL A 369 35.35 14.72 9.38
C VAL A 369 35.96 14.15 8.09
N GLY A 370 35.96 14.94 7.01
CA GLY A 370 36.52 14.53 5.72
C GLY A 370 35.84 15.22 4.55
N GLY A 371 36.39 15.07 3.37
CA GLY A 371 35.84 15.63 2.12
C GLY A 371 34.44 15.12 1.79
N SER A 372 33.75 15.80 0.87
CA SER A 372 32.47 15.30 0.35
C SER A 372 32.69 13.96 -0.37
N GLY A 373 31.80 12.99 -0.15
CA GLY A 373 31.91 11.64 -0.73
C GLY A 373 32.94 10.72 -0.06
N SER A 374 33.57 11.11 1.05
CA SER A 374 34.56 10.26 1.76
C SER A 374 33.96 9.08 2.54
N GLY A 375 32.62 8.91 2.58
CA GLY A 375 31.97 7.78 3.24
C GLY A 375 31.38 8.08 4.64
N LYS A 376 31.42 9.33 5.13
CA LYS A 376 30.93 9.72 6.48
C LYS A 376 29.48 9.31 6.77
N SER A 377 28.56 9.75 5.92
CA SER A 377 27.12 9.42 6.08
C SER A 377 26.86 7.93 5.87
N THR A 378 27.67 7.25 5.03
CA THR A 378 27.60 5.79 4.86
C THR A 378 28.00 5.06 6.14
N MET A 379 29.02 5.54 6.84
CA MET A 379 29.43 4.96 8.13
C MET A 379 28.32 5.11 9.18
N LEU A 380 27.72 6.29 9.30
CA LEU A 380 26.55 6.48 10.19
C LEU A 380 25.37 5.60 9.76
N HIS A 381 25.12 5.47 8.47
CA HIS A 381 24.07 4.62 7.93
C HIS A 381 24.22 3.15 8.37
N LEU A 382 25.46 2.62 8.38
CA LEU A 382 25.73 1.27 8.87
C LEU A 382 25.49 1.15 10.37
N LEU A 383 25.92 2.13 11.16
CA LEU A 383 25.70 2.17 12.61
C LEU A 383 24.21 2.19 13.00
N MET A 384 23.34 2.69 12.10
CA MET A 384 21.88 2.65 12.26
C MET A 384 21.24 1.35 11.78
N ALA A 385 22.02 0.32 11.44
CA ALA A 385 21.55 -0.88 10.73
C ALA A 385 20.75 -0.56 9.45
N GLY A 386 21.12 0.49 8.75
CA GLY A 386 20.49 0.88 7.49
C GLY A 386 20.79 -0.09 6.34
N SER A 387 21.81 -0.93 6.48
CA SER A 387 22.11 -2.10 5.64
C SER A 387 22.76 -3.19 6.50
N THR A 388 22.51 -4.44 6.16
CA THR A 388 23.16 -5.62 6.73
C THR A 388 24.19 -6.25 5.79
N GLU A 389 24.31 -5.74 4.57
CA GLU A 389 25.18 -6.25 3.51
C GLU A 389 26.55 -5.56 3.53
N TYR A 390 27.31 -5.73 4.61
CA TYR A 390 28.70 -5.29 4.76
C TYR A 390 29.62 -6.46 5.09
N THR A 391 30.92 -6.34 4.78
CA THR A 391 31.95 -7.28 5.24
C THR A 391 32.56 -6.78 6.55
N GLY A 392 33.24 -7.65 7.31
CA GLY A 392 33.73 -7.33 8.64
C GLY A 392 32.63 -7.39 9.71
N ASN A 393 32.88 -6.80 10.88
CA ASN A 393 31.97 -6.82 12.04
C ASN A 393 31.70 -5.42 12.56
N ILE A 394 30.46 -5.16 12.98
CA ILE A 394 30.07 -3.98 13.76
C ILE A 394 29.52 -4.52 15.09
N LEU A 395 30.23 -4.25 16.16
CA LEU A 395 29.95 -4.79 17.48
C LEU A 395 29.48 -3.66 18.40
N LEU A 396 28.39 -3.87 19.15
CA LEU A 396 27.92 -3.03 20.24
C LEU A 396 28.04 -3.85 21.51
N ASP A 397 28.93 -3.42 22.42
CA ASP A 397 29.28 -4.19 23.62
C ASP A 397 29.61 -5.69 23.34
N GLY A 398 30.31 -5.92 22.21
CA GLY A 398 30.66 -7.26 21.75
C GLY A 398 29.57 -8.01 21.00
N THR A 399 28.35 -7.51 20.94
CA THR A 399 27.25 -8.10 20.17
C THR A 399 27.26 -7.59 18.73
N GLU A 400 27.29 -8.50 17.74
CA GLU A 400 27.26 -8.16 16.34
C GLU A 400 25.91 -7.50 15.94
N LEU A 401 25.98 -6.34 15.31
CA LEU A 401 24.81 -5.54 14.91
C LEU A 401 23.76 -6.32 14.13
N ARG A 402 24.20 -7.25 13.25
CA ARG A 402 23.30 -8.13 12.47
C ARG A 402 22.52 -9.13 13.31
N ARG A 403 22.92 -9.36 14.56
CA ARG A 403 22.25 -10.29 15.49
C ARG A 403 21.35 -9.58 16.49
N MET A 404 21.40 -8.26 16.55
CA MET A 404 20.57 -7.49 17.47
C MET A 404 19.12 -7.41 17.00
N ALA A 405 18.20 -7.40 17.96
CA ALA A 405 16.81 -7.07 17.71
C ALA A 405 16.70 -5.60 17.23
N PRO A 406 16.04 -5.30 16.09
CA PRO A 406 15.93 -3.94 15.59
C PRO A 406 15.32 -2.97 16.61
N GLU A 407 14.32 -3.44 17.35
CA GLU A 407 13.63 -2.65 18.39
C GLU A 407 14.62 -2.20 19.48
N SER A 408 15.50 -3.10 19.92
CA SER A 408 16.53 -2.81 20.91
C SER A 408 17.51 -1.75 20.40
N LEU A 409 17.98 -1.89 19.15
CA LEU A 409 18.84 -0.89 18.52
C LEU A 409 18.14 0.47 18.41
N TYR A 410 16.86 0.48 17.96
CA TYR A 410 16.10 1.72 17.82
C TYR A 410 15.77 2.37 19.17
N GLU A 411 15.65 1.63 20.26
CA GLU A 411 15.51 2.21 21.60
C GLU A 411 16.83 2.83 22.10
N MET A 412 17.94 2.14 21.88
CA MET A 412 19.26 2.55 22.34
C MET A 412 19.83 3.75 21.56
N THR A 413 19.44 3.94 20.29
CA THR A 413 20.01 4.97 19.41
C THR A 413 19.03 6.10 19.10
N SER A 414 19.47 7.36 19.14
CA SER A 414 18.80 8.51 18.55
C SER A 414 19.55 8.98 17.31
N VAL A 415 18.81 9.46 16.33
CA VAL A 415 19.39 9.87 15.04
C VAL A 415 18.91 11.27 14.65
N ILE A 416 19.84 12.17 14.38
CA ILE A 416 19.58 13.46 13.76
C ILE A 416 20.09 13.37 12.31
N GLN A 417 19.17 13.40 11.35
CA GLN A 417 19.51 13.28 9.93
C GLN A 417 19.64 14.66 9.27
N GLN A 418 20.44 14.76 8.22
CA GLN A 418 20.58 15.96 7.40
C GLN A 418 19.23 16.43 6.84
N ASN A 419 18.44 15.51 6.27
CA ASN A 419 17.11 15.78 5.77
C ASN A 419 16.05 15.40 6.82
N VAL A 420 15.54 16.39 7.53
CA VAL A 420 14.56 16.20 8.61
C VAL A 420 13.15 16.07 8.06
N PHE A 421 12.49 14.95 8.36
CA PHE A 421 11.07 14.78 8.10
C PHE A 421 10.24 15.31 9.29
N VAL A 422 9.21 16.13 8.96
CA VAL A 422 8.26 16.68 9.92
C VAL A 422 6.85 16.29 9.48
N PHE A 423 6.08 15.70 10.40
CA PHE A 423 4.70 15.33 10.16
C PHE A 423 3.78 16.54 10.06
N ASN A 424 2.70 16.42 9.31
CA ASN A 424 1.62 17.41 9.29
C ASN A 424 0.83 17.34 10.62
N ALA A 425 1.45 17.79 11.67
CA ALA A 425 0.95 17.77 13.04
C ALA A 425 1.49 18.99 13.80
N SER A 426 1.13 19.15 15.07
CA SER A 426 1.64 20.23 15.90
C SER A 426 3.16 20.14 16.14
N ILE A 427 3.81 21.24 16.51
CA ILE A 427 5.22 21.23 16.93
C ILE A 427 5.39 20.26 18.10
N LYS A 428 4.50 20.31 19.09
CA LYS A 428 4.50 19.41 20.25
C LYS A 428 4.44 17.95 19.85
N ASP A 429 3.48 17.55 18.98
CA ASP A 429 3.35 16.16 18.52
C ASP A 429 4.58 15.71 17.72
N ASN A 430 5.17 16.63 16.94
CA ASN A 430 6.40 16.36 16.20
C ASN A 430 7.59 16.14 17.14
N VAL A 431 7.73 16.90 18.19
CA VAL A 431 8.81 16.72 19.21
C VAL A 431 8.57 15.44 20.00
N ALA A 432 7.34 15.21 20.47
CA ALA A 432 6.98 14.05 21.28
C ALA A 432 6.80 12.74 20.47
N MET A 433 6.81 12.82 19.13
CA MET A 433 6.51 11.66 18.25
C MET A 433 5.21 10.97 18.64
N PHE A 434 4.16 11.76 18.92
CA PHE A 434 2.81 11.32 19.33
C PHE A 434 2.79 10.50 20.63
N ARG A 435 3.86 10.53 21.44
CA ARG A 435 3.94 9.90 22.76
C ARG A 435 3.60 10.92 23.84
N SER A 436 3.22 10.42 25.01
CA SER A 436 3.01 11.27 26.20
C SER A 436 4.29 11.36 27.04
N PHE A 437 4.74 12.57 27.32
CA PHE A 437 5.89 12.86 28.19
C PHE A 437 5.46 13.83 29.31
N PRO A 438 6.14 13.81 30.45
CA PRO A 438 6.00 14.88 31.44
C PRO A 438 6.30 16.25 30.81
N GLN A 439 5.48 17.27 31.11
CA GLN A 439 5.63 18.58 30.50
C GLN A 439 7.04 19.16 30.74
N GLN A 440 7.60 18.92 31.92
CA GLN A 440 8.92 19.40 32.30
C GLN A 440 10.06 18.84 31.41
N GLU A 441 9.95 17.58 30.98
CA GLU A 441 10.91 16.96 30.07
C GLU A 441 10.79 17.50 28.66
N LEU A 442 9.55 17.74 28.23
CA LEU A 442 9.26 18.34 26.93
C LEU A 442 9.81 19.79 26.86
N ASP A 443 9.58 20.59 27.91
CA ASP A 443 10.07 21.96 28.01
C ASP A 443 11.60 22.03 28.02
N ASP A 444 12.27 21.09 28.69
CA ASP A 444 13.73 21.00 28.70
C ASP A 444 14.29 20.66 27.31
N ALA A 445 13.69 19.68 26.62
CA ALA A 445 14.09 19.32 25.26
C ALA A 445 13.87 20.48 24.27
N ILE A 446 12.74 21.19 24.36
CA ILE A 446 12.40 22.37 23.59
C ILE A 446 13.42 23.49 23.81
N ARG A 447 13.76 23.75 25.07
CA ARG A 447 14.72 24.78 25.44
C ARG A 447 16.12 24.49 24.91
N ARG A 448 16.63 23.27 25.12
CA ARG A 448 17.96 22.83 24.64
C ARG A 448 18.06 22.76 23.11
N ALA A 449 16.93 22.54 22.42
CA ALA A 449 16.89 22.60 20.98
C ALA A 449 16.65 24.02 20.40
N HIS A 450 16.66 25.05 21.24
CA HIS A 450 16.42 26.45 20.87
C HIS A 450 15.09 26.67 20.13
N LEU A 451 14.03 25.94 20.50
CA LEU A 451 12.68 26.07 19.95
C LEU A 451 11.80 27.05 20.74
N THR A 452 12.24 27.55 21.89
CA THR A 452 11.44 28.40 22.80
C THR A 452 10.91 29.63 22.07
N GLY A 453 11.74 30.31 21.25
CA GLY A 453 11.33 31.47 20.48
C GLY A 453 10.24 31.17 19.46
N LEU A 454 10.37 30.08 18.74
CA LEU A 454 9.36 29.60 17.77
C LEU A 454 8.02 29.28 18.46
N ILE A 455 8.10 28.62 19.62
CA ILE A 455 6.89 28.29 20.39
C ILE A 455 6.26 29.53 21.01
N ALA A 456 7.05 30.52 21.47
CA ALA A 456 6.52 31.78 21.96
C ALA A 456 5.81 32.56 20.85
N GLU A 457 6.30 32.52 19.61
CA GLU A 457 5.72 33.21 18.45
C GLU A 457 4.45 32.51 17.94
N ARG A 458 4.48 31.16 17.78
CA ARG A 458 3.44 30.40 17.05
C ARG A 458 2.61 29.47 17.92
N GLY A 459 3.04 29.16 19.14
CA GLY A 459 2.42 28.21 20.05
C GLY A 459 2.82 26.75 19.80
N GLU A 460 2.71 25.91 20.83
CA GLU A 460 3.02 24.46 20.75
C GLU A 460 2.09 23.70 19.78
N SER A 461 0.86 24.18 19.62
CA SER A 461 -0.18 23.61 18.77
C SER A 461 -0.11 24.02 17.30
N TYR A 462 0.90 24.83 16.92
CA TYR A 462 1.08 25.25 15.54
C TYR A 462 1.30 24.06 14.61
N LEU A 463 0.49 23.96 13.54
CA LEU A 463 0.57 22.89 12.55
C LEU A 463 1.73 23.11 11.59
N CYS A 464 2.64 22.17 11.54
CA CYS A 464 3.86 22.25 10.74
C CYS A 464 3.63 22.15 9.22
N GLY A 465 2.43 21.73 8.78
CA GLY A 465 2.09 21.51 7.36
C GLY A 465 2.70 20.24 6.78
N GLU A 466 2.33 19.93 5.55
CA GLU A 466 2.79 18.72 4.86
C GLU A 466 4.30 18.76 4.62
N GLY A 467 5.03 17.71 5.06
CA GLY A 467 6.49 17.66 5.03
C GLY A 467 7.15 18.79 5.81
N GLY A 468 6.40 19.45 6.73
CA GLY A 468 6.88 20.56 7.53
C GLY A 468 7.09 21.86 6.71
N ASN A 469 6.31 22.08 5.65
CA ASN A 469 6.43 23.27 4.79
C ASN A 469 6.12 24.61 5.53
N GLY A 470 5.47 24.55 6.69
CA GLY A 470 5.27 25.71 7.59
C GLY A 470 6.50 26.05 8.43
N LEU A 471 7.59 25.29 8.34
CA LEU A 471 8.84 25.51 9.08
C LEU A 471 10.01 25.75 8.12
N SER A 472 10.92 26.63 8.51
CA SER A 472 12.21 26.80 7.85
C SER A 472 13.10 25.56 8.03
N GLY A 473 14.16 25.42 7.23
CA GLY A 473 15.13 24.32 7.35
C GLY A 473 15.73 24.22 8.75
N GLY A 474 16.13 25.35 9.33
CA GLY A 474 16.67 25.41 10.68
C GLY A 474 15.65 25.05 11.77
N GLU A 475 14.38 25.45 11.62
CA GLU A 475 13.32 25.06 12.55
C GLU A 475 13.04 23.56 12.53
N LYS A 476 13.01 22.94 11.32
CA LYS A 476 12.89 21.48 11.18
C LYS A 476 14.04 20.75 11.87
N GLN A 477 15.26 21.27 11.71
CA GLN A 477 16.45 20.69 12.31
C GLN A 477 16.39 20.75 13.84
N ARG A 478 15.98 21.90 14.41
CA ARG A 478 15.75 22.04 15.86
C ARG A 478 14.65 21.10 16.38
N VAL A 479 13.58 20.86 15.62
CA VAL A 479 12.56 19.85 15.97
C VAL A 479 13.19 18.45 16.04
N SER A 480 14.07 18.08 15.11
CA SER A 480 14.77 16.79 15.13
C SER A 480 15.71 16.65 16.33
N ILE A 481 16.39 17.73 16.70
CA ILE A 481 17.25 17.78 17.89
C ILE A 481 16.39 17.57 19.15
N ALA A 482 15.26 18.30 19.29
CA ALA A 482 14.35 18.13 20.42
C ALA A 482 13.83 16.68 20.56
N ARG A 483 13.48 16.04 19.44
CA ARG A 483 13.10 14.60 19.40
C ARG A 483 14.18 13.71 20.00
N SER A 484 15.42 13.94 19.59
CA SER A 484 16.55 13.11 20.01
C SER A 484 16.88 13.32 21.48
N LEU A 485 16.80 14.58 21.98
CA LEU A 485 17.00 14.89 23.38
C LEU A 485 15.90 14.30 24.28
N LEU A 486 14.64 14.37 23.84
CA LEU A 486 13.49 13.86 24.59
C LEU A 486 13.51 12.32 24.70
N LYS A 487 14.10 11.64 23.72
CA LYS A 487 14.20 10.17 23.69
C LYS A 487 15.15 9.61 24.73
N LYS A 488 16.18 10.34 25.16
CA LYS A 488 17.17 9.93 26.17
C LYS A 488 17.89 8.61 25.86
N SER A 489 18.29 8.41 24.60
CA SER A 489 19.02 7.20 24.18
C SER A 489 20.47 7.21 24.65
N SER A 490 21.11 6.03 24.78
CA SER A 490 22.53 5.90 25.17
C SER A 490 23.50 6.27 24.04
N VAL A 491 23.03 6.27 22.78
CA VAL A 491 23.82 6.63 21.59
C VAL A 491 23.10 7.71 20.79
N LEU A 492 23.79 8.79 20.45
CA LEU A 492 23.33 9.83 19.55
C LEU A 492 24.19 9.81 18.27
N LEU A 493 23.56 9.51 17.16
CA LEU A 493 24.16 9.61 15.83
C LEU A 493 23.65 10.85 15.13
N ALA A 494 24.55 11.67 14.58
CA ALA A 494 24.19 12.96 14.01
C ALA A 494 24.89 13.19 12.67
N ASP A 495 24.11 13.42 11.61
CA ASP A 495 24.63 13.69 10.28
C ASP A 495 24.38 15.16 9.91
N GLU A 496 25.45 15.96 9.90
CA GLU A 496 25.45 17.37 9.52
C GLU A 496 24.36 18.21 10.24
N VAL A 497 24.28 18.09 11.56
CA VAL A 497 23.20 18.67 12.41
C VAL A 497 22.99 20.16 12.21
N THR A 498 24.01 20.87 11.74
CA THR A 498 24.04 22.34 11.70
C THR A 498 23.99 22.92 10.28
N ALA A 499 23.89 22.09 9.24
CA ALA A 499 23.98 22.54 7.84
C ALA A 499 22.91 23.60 7.42
N ALA A 500 21.76 23.63 8.11
CA ALA A 500 20.68 24.57 7.82
C ALA A 500 20.53 25.68 8.88
N LEU A 501 21.47 25.80 9.82
CA LEU A 501 21.45 26.78 10.90
C LEU A 501 22.42 27.94 10.60
N ASP A 502 22.13 29.11 11.14
CA ASP A 502 23.11 30.22 11.20
C ASP A 502 24.28 29.85 12.12
N ALA A 503 25.44 30.51 11.94
CA ALA A 503 26.68 30.13 12.62
C ALA A 503 26.56 30.21 14.16
N GLN A 504 25.84 31.19 14.71
CA GLN A 504 25.68 31.34 16.15
C GLN A 504 24.81 30.21 16.73
N THR A 505 23.67 29.93 16.10
CA THR A 505 22.78 28.80 16.48
C THR A 505 23.47 27.46 16.29
N ALA A 506 24.25 27.30 15.21
CA ALA A 506 25.04 26.10 14.93
C ALA A 506 26.06 25.82 16.05
N HIS A 507 26.81 26.83 16.44
CA HIS A 507 27.77 26.74 17.56
C HIS A 507 27.06 26.32 18.86
N GLN A 508 25.99 27.02 19.22
CA GLN A 508 25.26 26.79 20.48
C GLN A 508 24.65 25.35 20.52
N VAL A 509 23.96 24.95 19.45
CA VAL A 509 23.37 23.60 19.34
C VAL A 509 24.45 22.51 19.45
N THR A 510 25.58 22.70 18.76
CA THR A 510 26.69 21.73 18.86
C THR A 510 27.25 21.69 20.26
N SER A 511 27.41 22.85 20.90
CA SER A 511 27.84 22.95 22.31
C SER A 511 26.88 22.22 23.24
N ASP A 512 25.57 22.44 23.11
CA ASP A 512 24.54 21.78 23.93
C ASP A 512 24.52 20.25 23.74
N ILE A 513 24.78 19.77 22.51
CA ILE A 513 24.93 18.32 22.24
C ILE A 513 26.20 17.79 22.90
N LEU A 514 27.31 18.53 22.87
CA LEU A 514 28.55 18.13 23.51
C LEU A 514 28.47 18.13 25.05
N ASP A 515 27.56 18.92 25.62
CA ASP A 515 27.27 18.95 27.07
C ASP A 515 26.35 17.82 27.55
N LEU A 516 25.90 16.92 26.67
CA LEU A 516 25.14 15.74 27.06
C LEU A 516 26.06 14.67 27.66
N HIS A 517 26.15 14.61 28.97
CA HIS A 517 26.97 13.59 29.66
C HIS A 517 26.28 12.22 29.69
N GLY A 518 27.08 11.15 29.69
CA GLY A 518 26.63 9.76 29.78
C GLY A 518 26.02 9.21 28.46
N ILE A 519 26.04 9.99 27.38
CA ILE A 519 25.56 9.58 26.04
C ILE A 519 26.74 9.51 25.09
N THR A 520 26.86 8.43 24.33
CA THR A 520 27.85 8.30 23.26
C THR A 520 27.40 9.12 22.05
N ARG A 521 28.21 10.07 21.62
CA ARG A 521 27.87 10.99 20.52
C ARG A 521 28.81 10.78 19.35
N ILE A 522 28.26 10.43 18.19
CA ILE A 522 29.02 10.25 16.94
C ILE A 522 28.44 11.26 15.94
N ILE A 523 29.19 12.30 15.63
CA ILE A 523 28.73 13.47 14.88
C ILE A 523 29.55 13.62 13.60
N VAL A 524 28.88 13.51 12.45
CA VAL A 524 29.47 13.92 11.17
C VAL A 524 29.35 15.44 11.06
N THR A 525 30.46 16.12 10.85
CA THR A 525 30.49 17.56 10.75
C THR A 525 31.40 18.06 9.63
N HIS A 526 30.97 19.12 8.98
CA HIS A 526 31.79 19.94 8.07
C HIS A 526 32.27 21.23 8.73
N THR A 527 31.77 21.56 9.92
CA THR A 527 32.17 22.74 10.68
C THR A 527 33.47 22.43 11.42
N LEU A 528 34.58 23.03 10.97
CA LEU A 528 35.90 22.84 11.55
C LEU A 528 36.25 24.02 12.49
N GLU A 529 35.42 24.24 13.51
CA GLU A 529 35.65 25.25 14.51
C GLU A 529 36.52 24.72 15.67
N GLU A 530 37.65 25.36 15.94
CA GLU A 530 38.62 24.86 16.94
C GLU A 530 38.00 24.73 18.32
N SER A 531 37.19 25.73 18.76
CA SER A 531 36.55 25.76 20.07
C SER A 531 35.64 24.54 20.32
N LEU A 532 34.97 24.02 19.28
CA LEU A 532 34.15 22.83 19.32
C LEU A 532 34.97 21.54 19.14
N LEU A 533 35.91 21.53 18.18
CA LEU A 533 36.70 20.34 17.87
C LEU A 533 37.56 19.88 19.04
N ARG A 534 38.05 20.81 19.87
CA ARG A 534 38.81 20.49 21.10
C ARG A 534 37.97 19.79 22.18
N ARG A 535 36.66 19.83 22.10
CA ARG A 535 35.73 19.21 23.06
C ARG A 535 35.39 17.77 22.71
N TYR A 536 35.71 17.30 21.51
CA TYR A 536 35.55 15.89 21.16
C TYR A 536 36.67 15.06 21.77
N ASP A 537 36.32 13.89 22.30
CA ASP A 537 37.28 12.90 22.84
C ASP A 537 38.14 12.28 21.71
N GLY A 538 37.58 12.21 20.50
CA GLY A 538 38.29 11.72 19.33
C GLY A 538 37.71 12.29 18.01
N ILE A 539 38.59 12.47 17.05
CA ILE A 539 38.26 12.87 15.69
C ILE A 539 38.71 11.76 14.74
N ILE A 540 37.80 11.29 13.89
CA ILE A 540 38.07 10.31 12.84
C ILE A 540 38.04 11.05 11.50
N VAL A 541 39.10 10.96 10.74
CA VAL A 541 39.26 11.66 9.46
C VAL A 541 39.14 10.65 8.34
N LEU A 542 38.07 10.78 7.55
CA LEU A 542 37.81 9.90 6.40
C LEU A 542 38.26 10.54 5.09
N LYS A 543 38.95 9.74 4.26
CA LYS A 543 39.36 10.09 2.90
C LYS A 543 39.19 8.88 2.00
N ASP A 544 38.48 9.07 0.89
CA ASP A 544 38.26 8.05 -0.14
C ASP A 544 37.84 6.66 0.42
N GLY A 545 36.96 6.65 1.41
CA GLY A 545 36.46 5.44 2.04
C GLY A 545 37.37 4.80 3.10
N HIS A 546 38.51 5.39 3.43
CA HIS A 546 39.46 4.91 4.45
C HIS A 546 39.54 5.87 5.64
N ILE A 547 39.92 5.35 6.82
CA ILE A 547 40.35 6.20 7.94
C ILE A 547 41.80 6.61 7.66
N GLU A 548 42.00 7.87 7.31
CA GLU A 548 43.34 8.43 7.05
C GLU A 548 44.06 8.76 8.35
N GLU A 549 43.34 9.38 9.30
CA GLU A 549 43.90 9.78 10.59
C GLU A 549 42.85 9.64 11.68
N SER A 550 43.28 9.41 12.92
CA SER A 550 42.42 9.42 14.10
C SER A 550 43.17 9.87 15.35
N GLY A 551 42.48 10.65 16.22
CA GLY A 551 43.07 11.11 17.48
C GLY A 551 42.38 12.35 18.04
N SER A 552 42.97 12.96 19.08
CA SER A 552 42.54 14.26 19.60
C SER A 552 42.89 15.38 18.63
N PHE A 553 42.23 16.53 18.77
CA PHE A 553 42.48 17.71 17.95
C PHE A 553 43.97 18.09 17.94
N ASP A 554 44.59 18.18 19.12
CA ASP A 554 46.00 18.58 19.25
C ASP A 554 46.96 17.60 18.58
N LYS A 555 46.68 16.29 18.69
CA LYS A 555 47.47 15.25 18.04
C LYS A 555 47.40 15.38 16.51
N LEU A 556 46.21 15.56 15.96
CA LEU A 556 46.00 15.68 14.51
C LEU A 556 46.58 16.96 13.95
N MET A 557 46.52 18.08 14.67
CA MET A 557 47.15 19.33 14.28
C MET A 557 48.67 19.24 14.31
N SER A 558 49.26 18.56 15.30
CA SER A 558 50.71 18.40 15.41
C SER A 558 51.30 17.49 14.32
N ASN A 559 50.53 16.50 13.85
CA ASN A 559 50.94 15.59 12.76
C ASN A 559 51.07 16.30 11.40
N ARG A 560 50.43 17.48 11.23
CA ARG A 560 50.40 18.23 9.97
C ARG A 560 49.95 17.40 8.75
N GLY A 561 49.09 16.44 8.98
CA GLY A 561 48.55 15.53 7.95
C GLY A 561 47.34 16.09 7.20
N TYR A 562 46.49 15.19 6.74
CA TYR A 562 45.30 15.54 5.96
C TYR A 562 44.29 16.37 6.79
N PHE A 563 44.13 16.07 8.10
CA PHE A 563 43.28 16.89 8.98
C PHE A 563 43.76 18.33 9.08
N HIS A 564 45.05 18.54 9.27
CA HIS A 564 45.64 19.88 9.32
C HIS A 564 45.38 20.66 8.01
N ALA A 565 45.52 19.99 6.86
CA ALA A 565 45.23 20.61 5.56
C ALA A 565 43.74 21.00 5.46
N LEU A 566 42.81 20.12 5.83
CA LEU A 566 41.36 20.39 5.84
C LEU A 566 41.03 21.58 6.76
N PHE A 567 41.58 21.58 7.97
CA PHE A 567 41.36 22.64 8.96
C PHE A 567 41.89 24.00 8.46
N THR A 568 43.10 24.04 7.92
CA THR A 568 43.73 25.28 7.43
C THR A 568 42.99 25.88 6.22
N VAL A 569 42.40 25.05 5.36
CA VAL A 569 41.64 25.52 4.18
C VAL A 569 40.26 26.05 4.62
N ALA A 570 39.72 25.57 5.75
CA ALA A 570 38.41 25.98 6.25
C ALA A 570 38.45 27.28 7.11
N GLN A 571 39.62 27.71 7.55
CA GLN A 571 39.84 28.99 8.25
C GLN A 571 40.08 30.11 7.24
#